data_5ae92884f1703fa66b8e1b1a9cef4ad5
#
_entry.id   5ae92884f1703fa66b8e1b1a9cef4ad5
#
_cell.length_a   1.000
_cell.length_b   1.000
_cell.length_c   1.000
_cell.angle_alpha   90.00
_cell.angle_beta   90.00
_cell.angle_gamma   90.00
#
_symmetry.space_group_name_H-M   'P 1'
#
loop_
_entity.id
_entity.type
_entity.pdbx_description
1 polymer ?
#
loop_
_entity_poly.entity_id
_entity_poly.type
_entity_poly.pdbx_seq_one_letter_code
_entity_poly.pdbx_strand_id
1 'polypeptide(L)'
;MSIGEVIAKKRKALGMTQKDLADRLSVSFQAVSKWETDASHPDVELLPALAELLETTVDALVGYRSPILADYEQRYQNPEYYWGIVPNRLCYDIMRLRPPVKPYKVLDIGCGEGKDSVFLARNGYRVSGIDIAESGLEKGRMLAERCGTHVDFFRADIADYRLTEKYDIIFSSGVFHFLRPEIRGEVTDNLKKHTNEGGIHALNVFVSKPYLKRSAQKKENRYEWKSGELFTYYHDWHLHRIDEELFDCNSGGVPHQHCMDIMVAEKRS
;
A
#
# COMPACT_ATOMS: atom_id res chain seq x y z
N MET A 1 -20.83 8.94 5.17
CA MET A 1 -21.91 8.05 4.68
C MET A 1 -22.22 7.07 5.79
N SER A 2 -23.51 6.84 6.07
CA SER A 2 -23.93 5.78 7.00
C SER A 2 -23.72 4.39 6.38
N ILE A 3 -23.78 3.33 7.19
CA ILE A 3 -23.69 1.96 6.69
C ILE A 3 -24.78 1.65 5.66
N GLY A 4 -26.00 2.15 5.90
CA GLY A 4 -27.12 1.97 4.97
C GLY A 4 -26.91 2.66 3.63
N GLU A 5 -26.37 3.90 3.63
CA GLU A 5 -26.01 4.61 2.40
C GLU A 5 -24.95 3.87 1.60
N VAL A 6 -23.93 3.28 2.27
CA VAL A 6 -22.87 2.51 1.60
C VAL A 6 -23.45 1.24 0.97
N ILE A 7 -24.29 0.49 1.73
CA ILE A 7 -24.96 -0.71 1.22
C ILE A 7 -25.79 -0.38 -0.02
N ALA A 8 -26.66 0.64 0.05
CA ALA A 8 -27.51 1.03 -1.06
C ALA A 8 -26.71 1.46 -2.30
N LYS A 9 -25.65 2.24 -2.11
CA LYS A 9 -24.75 2.70 -3.19
C LYS A 9 -24.06 1.54 -3.88
N LYS A 10 -23.43 0.64 -3.11
CA LYS A 10 -22.68 -0.50 -3.64
C LYS A 10 -23.59 -1.51 -4.35
N ARG A 11 -24.73 -1.86 -3.73
CA ARG A 11 -25.72 -2.74 -4.34
C ARG A 11 -26.21 -2.21 -5.70
N LYS A 12 -26.56 -0.91 -5.77
CA LYS A 12 -27.00 -0.27 -7.01
C LYS A 12 -25.91 -0.27 -8.07
N ALA A 13 -24.64 -0.03 -7.70
CA ALA A 13 -23.51 -0.06 -8.62
C ALA A 13 -23.30 -1.44 -9.25
N LEU A 14 -23.63 -2.51 -8.52
CA LEU A 14 -23.59 -3.90 -8.99
C LEU A 14 -24.88 -4.34 -9.71
N GLY A 15 -25.85 -3.43 -9.93
CA GLY A 15 -27.10 -3.73 -10.61
C GLY A 15 -28.05 -4.65 -9.84
N MET A 16 -27.80 -4.87 -8.55
CA MET A 16 -28.64 -5.74 -7.71
C MET A 16 -29.89 -5.02 -7.18
N THR A 17 -31.00 -5.75 -7.08
CA THR A 17 -32.18 -5.29 -6.29
C THR A 17 -31.96 -5.58 -4.80
N GLN A 18 -32.73 -4.94 -3.92
CA GLN A 18 -32.73 -5.27 -2.48
C GLN A 18 -33.09 -6.74 -2.23
N LYS A 19 -33.96 -7.30 -3.08
CA LYS A 19 -34.34 -8.71 -3.01
C LYS A 19 -33.18 -9.63 -3.37
N ASP A 20 -32.43 -9.31 -4.44
CA ASP A 20 -31.27 -10.10 -4.83
C ASP A 20 -30.21 -10.15 -3.72
N LEU A 21 -29.98 -9.03 -3.06
CA LEU A 21 -29.05 -8.96 -1.93
C LEU A 21 -29.56 -9.78 -0.73
N ALA A 22 -30.87 -9.67 -0.43
CA ALA A 22 -31.51 -10.41 0.65
C ALA A 22 -31.43 -11.93 0.44
N ASP A 23 -31.76 -12.39 -0.79
CA ASP A 23 -31.71 -13.81 -1.16
C ASP A 23 -30.29 -14.38 -1.04
N ARG A 24 -29.25 -13.64 -1.47
CA ARG A 24 -27.84 -14.06 -1.37
C ARG A 24 -27.32 -14.14 0.06
N LEU A 25 -27.81 -13.27 0.96
CA LEU A 25 -27.47 -13.26 2.37
C LEU A 25 -28.35 -14.15 3.24
N SER A 26 -29.36 -14.80 2.66
CA SER A 26 -30.36 -15.59 3.38
C SER A 26 -31.10 -14.77 4.48
N VAL A 27 -31.40 -13.51 4.18
CA VAL A 27 -32.15 -12.61 5.04
C VAL A 27 -33.45 -12.16 4.37
N SER A 28 -34.32 -11.49 5.13
CA SER A 28 -35.55 -10.95 4.54
C SER A 28 -35.27 -9.67 3.73
N PHE A 29 -36.11 -9.43 2.70
CA PHE A 29 -36.10 -8.15 1.97
C PHE A 29 -36.29 -6.95 2.90
N GLN A 30 -37.14 -7.10 3.91
CA GLN A 30 -37.42 -6.04 4.90
C GLN A 30 -36.17 -5.71 5.72
N ALA A 31 -35.30 -6.69 5.99
CA ALA A 31 -34.03 -6.44 6.68
C ALA A 31 -33.13 -5.53 5.84
N VAL A 32 -32.90 -5.89 4.56
CA VAL A 32 -32.10 -5.06 3.65
C VAL A 32 -32.68 -3.66 3.49
N SER A 33 -33.99 -3.55 3.34
CA SER A 33 -34.68 -2.24 3.24
C SER A 33 -34.46 -1.39 4.49
N LYS A 34 -34.51 -1.98 5.69
CA LYS A 34 -34.28 -1.27 6.96
C LYS A 34 -32.80 -0.87 7.09
N TRP A 35 -31.86 -1.70 6.62
CA TRP A 35 -30.43 -1.35 6.62
C TRP A 35 -30.17 -0.14 5.74
N GLU A 36 -30.70 -0.13 4.51
CA GLU A 36 -30.48 0.97 3.54
C GLU A 36 -31.14 2.30 3.97
N THR A 37 -32.07 2.26 4.89
CA THR A 37 -32.74 3.45 5.48
C THR A 37 -32.23 3.78 6.89
N ASP A 38 -31.18 3.06 7.36
CA ASP A 38 -30.62 3.17 8.71
C ASP A 38 -31.65 2.96 9.85
N ALA A 39 -32.79 2.31 9.54
CA ALA A 39 -33.80 1.92 10.54
C ALA A 39 -33.34 0.72 11.40
N SER A 40 -32.40 -0.06 10.90
CA SER A 40 -31.65 -1.08 11.63
C SER A 40 -30.28 -1.30 10.96
N HIS A 41 -29.40 -2.07 11.61
CA HIS A 41 -28.10 -2.41 11.09
C HIS A 41 -27.98 -3.91 10.81
N PRO A 42 -27.12 -4.34 9.86
CA PRO A 42 -26.75 -5.74 9.71
C PRO A 42 -26.15 -6.27 11.00
N ASP A 43 -26.38 -7.55 11.28
CA ASP A 43 -25.65 -8.25 12.33
C ASP A 43 -24.15 -8.27 12.03
N VAL A 44 -23.33 -8.16 13.08
CA VAL A 44 -21.86 -8.16 12.96
C VAL A 44 -21.37 -9.41 12.23
N GLU A 45 -22.01 -10.56 12.45
CA GLU A 45 -21.66 -11.82 11.80
C GLU A 45 -21.94 -11.82 10.29
N LEU A 46 -22.83 -10.96 9.82
CA LEU A 46 -23.15 -10.83 8.38
C LEU A 46 -22.22 -9.85 7.64
N LEU A 47 -21.49 -8.99 8.37
CA LEU A 47 -20.67 -7.96 7.75
C LEU A 47 -19.61 -8.51 6.78
N PRO A 48 -18.91 -9.62 7.06
CA PRO A 48 -17.95 -10.19 6.10
C PRO A 48 -18.60 -10.64 4.79
N ALA A 49 -19.71 -11.39 4.86
CA ALA A 49 -20.44 -11.86 3.69
C ALA A 49 -21.05 -10.69 2.90
N LEU A 50 -21.57 -9.69 3.60
CA LEU A 50 -22.11 -8.47 2.99
C LEU A 50 -21.01 -7.68 2.27
N ALA A 51 -19.83 -7.57 2.86
CA ALA A 51 -18.68 -6.90 2.27
C ALA A 51 -18.22 -7.62 0.98
N GLU A 52 -18.11 -8.95 1.01
CA GLU A 52 -17.76 -9.77 -0.14
C GLU A 52 -18.78 -9.61 -1.28
N LEU A 53 -20.07 -9.74 -0.99
CA LEU A 53 -21.15 -9.61 -1.99
C LEU A 53 -21.23 -8.21 -2.61
N LEU A 54 -20.86 -7.18 -1.86
CA LEU A 54 -20.87 -5.79 -2.31
C LEU A 54 -19.51 -5.32 -2.87
N GLU A 55 -18.56 -6.23 -3.05
CA GLU A 55 -17.22 -5.95 -3.53
C GLU A 55 -16.58 -4.77 -2.77
N THR A 56 -16.56 -4.87 -1.43
CA THR A 56 -16.06 -3.84 -0.54
C THR A 56 -15.42 -4.47 0.72
N THR A 57 -14.99 -3.66 1.66
CA THR A 57 -14.46 -4.12 2.96
C THR A 57 -15.45 -3.85 4.08
N VAL A 58 -15.33 -4.59 5.18
CA VAL A 58 -16.14 -4.33 6.40
C VAL A 58 -15.91 -2.90 6.90
N ASP A 59 -14.66 -2.43 6.90
CA ASP A 59 -14.30 -1.07 7.28
C ASP A 59 -15.04 -0.02 6.44
N ALA A 60 -15.10 -0.24 5.13
CA ALA A 60 -15.83 0.64 4.23
C ALA A 60 -17.35 0.61 4.48
N LEU A 61 -17.91 -0.56 4.84
CA LEU A 61 -19.32 -0.69 5.19
C LEU A 61 -19.67 0.11 6.45
N VAL A 62 -18.84 0.00 7.50
CA VAL A 62 -19.07 0.71 8.78
C VAL A 62 -18.57 2.16 8.77
N GLY A 63 -18.05 2.62 7.62
CA GLY A 63 -17.56 3.99 7.47
C GLY A 63 -16.25 4.25 8.22
N TYR A 64 -15.57 3.19 8.67
CA TYR A 64 -14.23 3.33 9.24
C TYR A 64 -13.24 3.76 8.18
N ARG A 65 -12.52 4.81 8.45
CA ARG A 65 -11.38 5.23 7.66
C ARG A 65 -10.14 5.11 8.53
N SER A 66 -9.19 4.32 8.07
CA SER A 66 -7.88 4.31 8.70
C SER A 66 -7.36 5.76 8.81
N PRO A 67 -6.88 6.21 9.97
CA PRO A 67 -6.25 7.53 10.09
C PRO A 67 -5.10 7.73 9.10
N ILE A 68 -4.40 6.67 8.75
CA ILE A 68 -3.34 6.69 7.72
C ILE A 68 -3.93 7.04 6.35
N LEU A 69 -5.00 6.36 5.96
CA LEU A 69 -5.68 6.62 4.69
C LEU A 69 -6.18 8.06 4.63
N ALA A 70 -6.84 8.55 5.69
CA ALA A 70 -7.35 9.92 5.72
C ALA A 70 -6.24 10.97 5.60
N ASP A 71 -5.10 10.76 6.25
CA ASP A 71 -3.92 11.65 6.20
C ASP A 71 -3.33 11.69 4.77
N TYR A 72 -3.15 10.54 4.12
CA TYR A 72 -2.57 10.49 2.78
C TYR A 72 -3.54 10.95 1.69
N GLU A 73 -4.83 10.62 1.78
CA GLU A 73 -5.84 11.18 0.87
C GLU A 73 -5.84 12.71 0.90
N GLN A 74 -5.77 13.31 2.09
CA GLN A 74 -5.70 14.77 2.23
C GLN A 74 -4.40 15.35 1.65
N ARG A 75 -3.25 14.70 1.89
CA ARG A 75 -1.94 15.16 1.39
C ARG A 75 -1.89 15.16 -0.13
N TYR A 76 -2.41 14.10 -0.76
CA TYR A 76 -2.36 13.92 -2.21
C TYR A 76 -3.41 14.74 -2.96
N GLN A 77 -4.39 15.33 -2.28
CA GLN A 77 -5.30 16.31 -2.87
C GLN A 77 -4.63 17.66 -3.19
N ASN A 78 -3.45 17.93 -2.64
CA ASN A 78 -2.68 19.13 -3.01
C ASN A 78 -2.31 19.05 -4.50
N PRO A 79 -2.43 20.15 -5.29
CA PRO A 79 -2.01 20.19 -6.70
C PRO A 79 -0.55 19.80 -6.92
N GLU A 80 0.34 20.15 -5.99
CA GLU A 80 1.75 19.80 -6.06
C GLU A 80 1.97 18.34 -5.61
N TYR A 81 3.02 17.68 -6.16
CA TYR A 81 3.43 16.36 -5.70
C TYR A 81 4.04 16.46 -4.30
N TYR A 82 3.39 15.87 -3.32
CA TYR A 82 3.78 15.96 -1.90
C TYR A 82 5.20 15.47 -1.66
N TRP A 83 5.59 14.38 -2.35
CA TRP A 83 6.93 13.80 -2.28
C TRP A 83 7.85 14.28 -3.42
N GLY A 84 7.42 15.26 -4.22
CA GLY A 84 8.11 15.64 -5.45
C GLY A 84 8.09 14.55 -6.51
N ILE A 85 8.89 14.73 -7.56
CA ILE A 85 8.98 13.81 -8.70
C ILE A 85 10.38 13.19 -8.88
N VAL A 86 11.31 13.49 -7.97
CA VAL A 86 12.66 12.90 -8.01
C VAL A 86 12.57 11.45 -7.51
N PRO A 87 13.06 10.48 -8.30
CA PRO A 87 12.99 9.07 -7.91
C PRO A 87 13.84 8.75 -6.69
N ASN A 88 13.41 7.74 -5.94
CA ASN A 88 14.16 7.23 -4.81
C ASN A 88 15.50 6.62 -5.26
N ARG A 89 16.52 6.74 -4.42
CA ARG A 89 17.85 6.18 -4.68
C ARG A 89 17.84 4.67 -4.94
N LEU A 90 16.94 3.94 -4.28
CA LEU A 90 16.76 2.50 -4.51
C LEU A 90 16.38 2.15 -5.96
N CYS A 91 15.75 3.05 -6.71
CA CYS A 91 15.46 2.83 -8.13
C CYS A 91 16.76 2.66 -8.93
N TYR A 92 17.80 3.42 -8.61
CA TYR A 92 19.12 3.28 -9.27
C TYR A 92 19.85 2.01 -8.84
N ASP A 93 19.69 1.55 -7.59
CA ASP A 93 20.21 0.26 -7.16
C ASP A 93 19.52 -0.89 -7.91
N ILE A 94 18.20 -0.80 -8.11
CA ILE A 94 17.43 -1.73 -8.95
C ILE A 94 18.02 -1.77 -10.37
N MET A 95 18.19 -0.62 -11.01
CA MET A 95 18.71 -0.52 -12.39
C MET A 95 20.12 -1.07 -12.51
N ARG A 96 20.95 -0.88 -11.50
CA ARG A 96 22.32 -1.42 -11.47
C ARG A 96 22.34 -2.94 -11.36
N LEU A 97 21.48 -3.53 -10.52
CA LEU A 97 21.45 -4.97 -10.26
C LEU A 97 20.63 -5.74 -11.30
N ARG A 98 19.62 -5.13 -11.83
CA ARG A 98 18.69 -5.69 -12.84
C ARG A 98 18.48 -4.69 -13.97
N PRO A 99 19.53 -4.44 -14.80
CA PRO A 99 19.38 -3.55 -15.96
C PRO A 99 18.21 -4.03 -16.84
N PRO A 100 17.43 -3.14 -17.45
CA PRO A 100 16.18 -3.49 -18.15
C PRO A 100 16.43 -4.11 -19.53
N VAL A 101 17.24 -5.18 -19.60
CA VAL A 101 17.51 -5.95 -20.82
C VAL A 101 16.28 -6.75 -21.29
N LYS A 102 15.30 -6.88 -20.42
CA LYS A 102 13.95 -7.42 -20.68
C LYS A 102 12.95 -6.67 -19.78
N PRO A 103 11.65 -6.71 -20.07
CA PRO A 103 10.64 -6.03 -19.24
C PRO A 103 10.42 -6.78 -17.92
N TYR A 104 11.37 -6.62 -16.97
CA TYR A 104 11.21 -7.15 -15.63
C TYR A 104 9.93 -6.64 -14.99
N LYS A 105 9.20 -7.55 -14.33
CA LYS A 105 7.95 -7.25 -13.64
C LYS A 105 8.24 -6.69 -12.25
N VAL A 106 7.81 -5.45 -12.01
CA VAL A 106 8.04 -4.72 -10.76
C VAL A 106 6.72 -4.52 -10.03
N LEU A 107 6.70 -4.73 -8.71
CA LEU A 107 5.66 -4.26 -7.82
C LEU A 107 6.22 -3.13 -6.95
N ASP A 108 5.61 -1.96 -7.02
CA ASP A 108 5.88 -0.81 -6.16
C ASP A 108 4.80 -0.73 -5.08
N ILE A 109 5.19 -1.05 -3.83
CA ILE A 109 4.29 -1.11 -2.68
C ILE A 109 4.29 0.22 -1.95
N GLY A 110 3.10 0.86 -1.89
CA GLY A 110 2.93 2.21 -1.36
C GLY A 110 3.49 3.25 -2.32
N CYS A 111 3.12 3.13 -3.59
CA CYS A 111 3.65 3.94 -4.69
C CYS A 111 3.27 5.44 -4.59
N GLY A 112 2.30 5.79 -3.72
CA GLY A 112 1.83 7.15 -3.53
C GLY A 112 1.41 7.82 -4.83
N GLU A 113 2.05 8.92 -5.18
CA GLU A 113 1.80 9.70 -6.39
C GLU A 113 2.57 9.17 -7.62
N GLY A 114 3.15 7.96 -7.54
CA GLY A 114 3.70 7.22 -8.67
C GLY A 114 5.09 7.65 -9.16
N LYS A 115 5.82 8.51 -8.45
CA LYS A 115 7.11 9.04 -8.93
C LYS A 115 8.15 7.96 -9.25
N ASP A 116 8.25 6.94 -8.40
CA ASP A 116 9.20 5.83 -8.53
C ASP A 116 8.71 4.81 -9.57
N SER A 117 7.42 4.47 -9.52
CA SER A 117 6.76 3.62 -10.50
C SER A 117 6.92 4.15 -11.93
N VAL A 118 6.63 5.43 -12.15
CA VAL A 118 6.74 6.07 -13.47
C VAL A 118 8.20 6.15 -13.92
N PHE A 119 9.12 6.44 -13.00
CA PHE A 119 10.55 6.45 -13.33
C PHE A 119 11.02 5.07 -13.81
N LEU A 120 10.68 3.99 -13.10
CA LEU A 120 11.03 2.63 -13.50
C LEU A 120 10.38 2.24 -14.83
N ALA A 121 9.09 2.54 -15.02
CA ALA A 121 8.39 2.24 -16.26
C ALA A 121 9.02 2.93 -17.48
N ARG A 122 9.42 4.21 -17.36
CA ARG A 122 10.13 4.95 -18.42
C ARG A 122 11.49 4.33 -18.76
N ASN A 123 12.08 3.62 -17.82
CA ASN A 123 13.35 2.93 -18.01
C ASN A 123 13.20 1.47 -18.47
N GLY A 124 12.01 1.04 -18.92
CA GLY A 124 11.82 -0.25 -19.57
C GLY A 124 11.34 -1.38 -18.65
N TYR A 125 10.96 -1.09 -17.42
CA TYR A 125 10.33 -2.06 -16.53
C TYR A 125 8.81 -2.11 -16.74
N ARG A 126 8.21 -3.27 -16.50
CA ARG A 126 6.76 -3.43 -16.43
C ARG A 126 6.32 -3.27 -14.98
N VAL A 127 5.70 -2.15 -14.65
CA VAL A 127 5.44 -1.74 -13.27
C VAL A 127 3.96 -1.84 -12.92
N SER A 128 3.68 -2.46 -11.78
CA SER A 128 2.42 -2.34 -11.05
C SER A 128 2.66 -1.54 -9.77
N GLY A 129 1.83 -0.56 -9.49
CA GLY A 129 1.91 0.28 -8.28
C GLY A 129 0.67 0.12 -7.42
N ILE A 130 0.85 -0.14 -6.11
CA ILE A 130 -0.26 -0.21 -5.15
C ILE A 130 -0.12 0.87 -4.09
N ASP A 131 -1.26 1.47 -3.72
CA ASP A 131 -1.36 2.41 -2.59
C ASP A 131 -2.76 2.33 -1.98
N ILE A 132 -2.90 2.78 -0.73
CA ILE A 132 -4.19 2.86 -0.03
C ILE A 132 -5.00 4.08 -0.48
N ALA A 133 -4.33 5.15 -0.94
CA ALA A 133 -4.90 6.44 -1.26
C ALA A 133 -5.19 6.57 -2.76
N GLU A 134 -6.47 6.64 -3.12
CA GLU A 134 -6.88 6.77 -4.53
C GLU A 134 -6.41 8.08 -5.16
N SER A 135 -6.43 9.18 -4.40
CA SER A 135 -5.92 10.48 -4.86
C SER A 135 -4.45 10.44 -5.29
N GLY A 136 -3.63 9.61 -4.61
CA GLY A 136 -2.25 9.36 -5.02
C GLY A 136 -2.16 8.60 -6.33
N LEU A 137 -2.94 7.52 -6.47
CA LEU A 137 -2.98 6.71 -7.68
C LEU A 137 -3.46 7.51 -8.90
N GLU A 138 -4.45 8.40 -8.73
CA GLU A 138 -4.90 9.30 -9.79
C GLU A 138 -3.76 10.21 -10.28
N LYS A 139 -3.00 10.82 -9.35
CA LYS A 139 -1.82 11.62 -9.70
C LYS A 139 -0.73 10.78 -10.37
N GLY A 140 -0.55 9.53 -9.93
CA GLY A 140 0.36 8.57 -10.56
C GLY A 140 -0.01 8.29 -12.02
N ARG A 141 -1.31 8.06 -12.31
CA ARG A 141 -1.82 7.87 -13.68
C ARG A 141 -1.58 9.12 -14.54
N MET A 142 -1.87 10.30 -14.01
CA MET A 142 -1.60 11.56 -14.70
C MET A 142 -0.10 11.77 -14.97
N LEU A 143 0.77 11.39 -14.04
CA LEU A 143 2.22 11.47 -14.23
C LEU A 143 2.68 10.50 -15.31
N ALA A 144 2.19 9.26 -15.30
CA ALA A 144 2.51 8.25 -16.31
C ALA A 144 2.10 8.72 -17.71
N GLU A 145 0.88 9.26 -17.87
CA GLU A 145 0.39 9.82 -19.12
C GLU A 145 1.27 10.96 -19.63
N ARG A 146 1.58 11.94 -18.76
CA ARG A 146 2.47 13.07 -19.12
C ARG A 146 3.86 12.61 -19.52
N CYS A 147 4.32 11.49 -18.98
CA CYS A 147 5.62 10.91 -19.30
C CYS A 147 5.60 9.93 -20.47
N GLY A 148 4.44 9.71 -21.11
CA GLY A 148 4.29 8.78 -22.23
C GLY A 148 4.62 7.33 -21.86
N THR A 149 4.30 6.91 -20.65
CA THR A 149 4.54 5.54 -20.16
C THR A 149 3.29 4.95 -19.52
N HIS A 150 3.33 3.64 -19.26
CA HIS A 150 2.23 2.93 -18.63
C HIS A 150 2.66 2.27 -17.31
N VAL A 151 1.80 2.40 -16.31
CA VAL A 151 1.92 1.74 -15.00
C VAL A 151 0.53 1.24 -14.60
N ASP A 152 0.45 0.00 -14.15
CA ASP A 152 -0.79 -0.60 -13.64
C ASP A 152 -1.01 -0.16 -12.19
N PHE A 153 -1.73 0.95 -11.98
CA PHE A 153 -2.04 1.45 -10.64
C PHE A 153 -3.37 0.89 -10.13
N PHE A 154 -3.36 0.30 -8.93
CA PHE A 154 -4.59 -0.16 -8.27
C PHE A 154 -4.52 0.03 -6.75
N ARG A 155 -5.69 0.20 -6.15
CA ARG A 155 -5.82 0.42 -4.73
C ARG A 155 -5.70 -0.88 -3.95
N ALA A 156 -4.75 -0.94 -3.01
CA ALA A 156 -4.58 -2.06 -2.09
C ALA A 156 -3.87 -1.60 -0.81
N ASP A 157 -4.21 -2.23 0.33
CA ASP A 157 -3.47 -2.12 1.57
C ASP A 157 -2.58 -3.36 1.73
N ILE A 158 -1.26 -3.16 1.80
CA ILE A 158 -0.31 -4.28 1.95
C ILE A 158 -0.51 -5.07 3.25
N ALA A 159 -1.14 -4.48 4.27
CA ALA A 159 -1.48 -5.19 5.48
C ALA A 159 -2.42 -6.37 5.23
N ASP A 160 -3.37 -6.22 4.29
CA ASP A 160 -4.40 -7.20 3.98
C ASP A 160 -4.23 -7.84 2.60
N TYR A 161 -3.61 -7.12 1.65
CA TYR A 161 -3.41 -7.60 0.29
C TYR A 161 -2.38 -8.72 0.23
N ARG A 162 -2.73 -9.81 -0.42
CA ARG A 162 -1.82 -10.94 -0.67
C ARG A 162 -1.62 -11.11 -2.16
N LEU A 163 -0.35 -11.24 -2.56
CA LEU A 163 0.02 -11.42 -3.95
C LEU A 163 -0.52 -12.74 -4.51
N THR A 164 -1.00 -12.73 -5.73
CA THR A 164 -1.46 -13.91 -6.47
C THR A 164 -0.57 -14.25 -7.65
N GLU A 165 0.34 -13.35 -8.02
CA GLU A 165 1.27 -13.52 -9.13
C GLU A 165 2.71 -13.23 -8.69
N LYS A 166 3.68 -13.64 -9.51
CA LYS A 166 5.10 -13.45 -9.21
C LYS A 166 5.67 -12.21 -9.88
N TYR A 167 6.63 -11.59 -9.17
CA TYR A 167 7.37 -10.42 -9.61
C TYR A 167 8.87 -10.73 -9.67
N ASP A 168 9.59 -10.02 -10.53
CA ASP A 168 11.05 -10.05 -10.58
C ASP A 168 11.66 -9.08 -9.59
N ILE A 169 10.94 -8.01 -9.29
CA ILE A 169 11.39 -6.93 -8.39
C ILE A 169 10.21 -6.52 -7.51
N ILE A 170 10.44 -6.50 -6.19
CA ILE A 170 9.53 -5.87 -5.24
C ILE A 170 10.24 -4.67 -4.64
N PHE A 171 9.62 -3.51 -4.80
CA PHE A 171 10.12 -2.24 -4.33
C PHE A 171 9.15 -1.64 -3.32
N SER A 172 9.68 -1.04 -2.25
CA SER A 172 8.88 -0.24 -1.32
C SER A 172 9.74 0.79 -0.61
N SER A 173 9.26 2.01 -0.54
CA SER A 173 9.94 3.09 0.15
C SER A 173 9.02 3.82 1.14
N GLY A 174 9.34 3.72 2.43
CA GLY A 174 8.63 4.46 3.46
C GLY A 174 7.20 3.96 3.75
N VAL A 175 6.96 2.65 3.66
CA VAL A 175 5.63 2.05 3.86
C VAL A 175 5.60 1.03 5.00
N PHE A 176 6.59 0.15 5.09
CA PHE A 176 6.55 -0.99 6.01
C PHE A 176 6.50 -0.62 7.49
N HIS A 177 6.83 0.62 7.85
CA HIS A 177 6.64 1.13 9.21
C HIS A 177 5.15 1.34 9.60
N PHE A 178 4.22 1.15 8.66
CA PHE A 178 2.78 1.06 8.95
C PHE A 178 2.33 -0.37 9.25
N LEU A 179 3.17 -1.39 9.00
CA LEU A 179 2.85 -2.78 9.31
C LEU A 179 3.01 -3.03 10.81
N ARG A 180 1.94 -3.53 11.44
CA ARG A 180 1.99 -3.99 12.83
C ARG A 180 3.02 -5.11 12.97
N PRO A 181 3.76 -5.18 14.09
CA PRO A 181 4.80 -6.19 14.30
C PRO A 181 4.32 -7.63 14.04
N GLU A 182 3.08 -7.92 14.42
CA GLU A 182 2.49 -9.26 14.37
C GLU A 182 2.32 -9.78 12.93
N ILE A 183 2.15 -8.89 11.95
CA ILE A 183 1.92 -9.29 10.55
C ILE A 183 3.16 -9.15 9.66
N ARG A 184 4.26 -8.58 10.15
CA ARG A 184 5.48 -8.32 9.35
C ARG A 184 6.03 -9.59 8.72
N GLY A 185 6.09 -10.69 9.50
CA GLY A 185 6.53 -11.99 9.02
C GLY A 185 5.64 -12.52 7.91
N GLU A 186 4.33 -12.57 8.12
CA GLU A 186 3.36 -13.06 7.14
C GLU A 186 3.41 -12.27 5.83
N VAL A 187 3.45 -10.93 5.92
CA VAL A 187 3.57 -10.08 4.72
C VAL A 187 4.88 -10.37 3.98
N THR A 188 6.00 -10.41 4.70
CA THR A 188 7.32 -10.66 4.09
C THR A 188 7.36 -12.04 3.43
N ASP A 189 6.84 -13.08 4.08
CA ASP A 189 6.79 -14.44 3.53
C ASP A 189 5.94 -14.50 2.27
N ASN A 190 4.80 -13.80 2.26
CA ASN A 190 3.97 -13.70 1.05
C ASN A 190 4.73 -13.03 -0.10
N LEU A 191 5.45 -11.93 0.14
CA LEU A 191 6.27 -11.26 -0.87
C LEU A 191 7.39 -12.17 -1.38
N LYS A 192 8.12 -12.84 -0.48
CA LYS A 192 9.20 -13.78 -0.83
C LYS A 192 8.71 -14.97 -1.65
N LYS A 193 7.55 -15.53 -1.30
CA LYS A 193 6.90 -16.62 -2.04
C LYS A 193 6.56 -16.20 -3.48
N HIS A 194 6.12 -14.96 -3.65
CA HIS A 194 5.71 -14.40 -4.95
C HIS A 194 6.85 -13.64 -5.66
N THR A 195 8.09 -13.97 -5.34
CA THR A 195 9.26 -13.49 -6.05
C THR A 195 9.86 -14.60 -6.89
N ASN A 196 10.19 -14.28 -8.15
CA ASN A 196 10.87 -15.20 -9.07
C ASN A 196 12.29 -15.51 -8.57
N GLU A 197 12.85 -16.67 -8.98
CA GLU A 197 14.26 -16.98 -8.74
C GLU A 197 15.15 -15.91 -9.37
N GLY A 198 16.14 -15.46 -8.64
CA GLY A 198 16.98 -14.32 -9.00
C GLY A 198 16.27 -12.96 -8.90
N GLY A 199 15.03 -12.93 -8.42
CA GLY A 199 14.30 -11.68 -8.17
C GLY A 199 14.89 -10.93 -6.96
N ILE A 200 14.65 -9.62 -6.90
CA ILE A 200 15.17 -8.77 -5.84
C ILE A 200 14.07 -8.03 -5.07
N HIS A 201 14.33 -7.80 -3.79
CA HIS A 201 13.57 -6.83 -2.98
C HIS A 201 14.46 -5.62 -2.70
N ALA A 202 13.95 -4.42 -2.96
CA ALA A 202 14.59 -3.15 -2.65
C ALA A 202 13.67 -2.37 -1.70
N LEU A 203 13.98 -2.40 -0.41
CA LEU A 203 13.10 -1.95 0.65
C LEU A 203 13.80 -0.97 1.58
N ASN A 204 13.05 -0.02 2.13
CA ASN A 204 13.49 0.74 3.28
C ASN A 204 12.38 0.87 4.34
N VAL A 205 12.79 1.01 5.59
CA VAL A 205 11.88 1.21 6.73
C VAL A 205 12.44 2.26 7.67
N PHE A 206 11.57 3.08 8.25
CA PHE A 206 11.96 3.96 9.33
C PHE A 206 12.22 3.16 10.61
N VAL A 207 13.36 3.42 11.25
CA VAL A 207 13.74 2.80 12.51
C VAL A 207 13.78 3.83 13.64
N SER A 208 13.46 3.36 14.85
CA SER A 208 13.50 4.20 16.03
C SER A 208 14.90 4.24 16.63
N LYS A 209 15.34 5.44 17.00
CA LYS A 209 16.60 5.67 17.71
C LYS A 209 16.35 6.45 18.99
N PRO A 210 16.92 6.05 20.14
CA PRO A 210 16.66 6.70 21.41
C PRO A 210 17.21 8.14 21.48
N TYR A 211 18.20 8.47 20.64
CA TYR A 211 18.82 9.80 20.58
C TYR A 211 18.15 10.75 19.57
N LEU A 212 17.24 10.25 18.71
CA LEU A 212 16.48 11.10 17.79
C LEU A 212 15.29 11.72 18.51
N LYS A 213 15.16 13.04 18.42
CA LYS A 213 13.96 13.72 18.89
C LYS A 213 12.77 13.24 18.07
N ARG A 214 11.82 12.60 18.72
CA ARG A 214 10.55 12.24 18.07
C ARG A 214 9.91 13.52 17.55
N SER A 215 9.43 13.48 16.31
CA SER A 215 8.57 14.55 15.79
C SER A 215 7.45 14.77 16.80
N ALA A 216 7.17 16.04 17.14
CA ALA A 216 6.10 16.41 18.07
C ALA A 216 4.70 15.96 17.59
N GLN A 217 4.56 15.64 16.32
CA GLN A 217 3.38 14.98 15.79
C GLN A 217 3.42 13.50 16.20
N LYS A 218 2.69 13.14 17.26
CA LYS A 218 2.30 11.74 17.51
C LYS A 218 1.55 11.25 16.28
N LYS A 219 2.24 10.60 15.37
CA LYS A 219 1.58 9.93 14.26
C LYS A 219 1.07 8.60 14.80
N GLU A 220 -0.17 8.60 15.22
CA GLU A 220 -0.93 7.39 15.49
C GLU A 220 -0.79 6.44 14.30
N ASN A 221 -0.63 5.14 14.56
CA ASN A 221 -0.49 4.07 13.57
C ASN A 221 0.86 3.94 12.83
N ARG A 222 1.95 4.45 13.37
CA ARG A 222 3.30 4.04 12.97
C ARG A 222 3.86 3.07 13.99
N TYR A 223 4.33 1.94 13.50
CA TYR A 223 4.94 0.90 14.34
C TYR A 223 6.44 0.97 14.16
N GLU A 224 7.13 1.30 15.23
CA GLU A 224 8.58 1.45 15.20
C GLU A 224 9.27 0.13 14.85
N TRP A 225 10.18 0.20 13.90
CA TRP A 225 11.12 -0.87 13.60
C TRP A 225 12.39 -0.67 14.42
N LYS A 226 13.04 -1.77 14.79
CA LYS A 226 14.37 -1.74 15.39
C LYS A 226 15.41 -1.75 14.29
N SER A 227 16.56 -1.10 14.54
CA SER A 227 17.70 -1.21 13.62
C SER A 227 18.07 -2.66 13.36
N GLY A 228 18.20 -3.01 12.10
CA GLY A 228 18.53 -4.36 11.68
C GLY A 228 17.36 -5.33 11.63
N GLU A 229 16.18 -4.99 12.16
CA GLU A 229 15.02 -5.89 12.18
C GLU A 229 14.61 -6.29 10.76
N LEU A 230 14.59 -5.37 9.80
CA LEU A 230 14.27 -5.65 8.42
C LEU A 230 15.14 -6.79 7.85
N PHE A 231 16.43 -6.78 8.14
CA PHE A 231 17.39 -7.73 7.57
C PHE A 231 17.18 -9.15 8.12
N THR A 232 16.60 -9.30 9.31
CA THR A 232 16.35 -10.61 9.92
C THR A 232 15.32 -11.43 9.13
N TYR A 233 14.40 -10.80 8.42
CA TYR A 233 13.44 -11.48 7.54
C TYR A 233 14.05 -12.01 6.25
N TYR A 234 15.32 -11.61 5.93
CA TYR A 234 16.01 -11.93 4.69
C TYR A 234 17.31 -12.69 4.91
N HIS A 235 17.48 -13.31 6.08
CA HIS A 235 18.69 -14.08 6.43
C HIS A 235 19.00 -15.24 5.47
N ASP A 236 18.00 -15.72 4.74
CA ASP A 236 18.07 -16.79 3.73
C ASP A 236 18.25 -16.27 2.30
N TRP A 237 18.32 -14.93 2.11
CA TRP A 237 18.58 -14.30 0.82
C TRP A 237 19.98 -13.72 0.73
N HIS A 238 20.47 -13.49 -0.49
CA HIS A 238 21.73 -12.77 -0.68
C HIS A 238 21.52 -11.27 -0.54
N LEU A 239 22.17 -10.67 0.44
CA LEU A 239 22.05 -9.25 0.75
C LEU A 239 23.12 -8.45 -0.04
N HIS A 240 22.70 -7.71 -1.07
CA HIS A 240 23.57 -6.84 -1.87
C HIS A 240 23.83 -5.51 -1.20
N ARG A 241 22.87 -5.00 -0.45
CA ARG A 241 22.97 -3.76 0.31
C ARG A 241 22.28 -3.92 1.65
N ILE A 242 22.99 -3.56 2.71
CA ILE A 242 22.48 -3.33 4.06
C ILE A 242 23.08 -2.01 4.49
N ASP A 243 22.22 -1.05 4.80
CA ASP A 243 22.63 0.28 5.16
C ASP A 243 21.67 0.89 6.17
N GLU A 244 22.18 1.81 6.99
CA GLU A 244 21.38 2.60 7.89
C GLU A 244 21.75 4.08 7.68
N GLU A 245 20.78 4.88 7.28
CA GLU A 245 20.99 6.29 6.97
C GLU A 245 20.22 7.20 7.93
N LEU A 246 20.92 8.20 8.47
CA LEU A 246 20.33 9.36 9.15
C LEU A 246 20.15 10.47 8.13
N PHE A 247 18.98 11.08 8.10
CA PHE A 247 18.73 12.21 7.22
C PHE A 247 17.82 13.26 7.86
N ASP A 248 18.03 14.50 7.44
CA ASP A 248 17.20 15.63 7.83
C ASP A 248 15.89 15.62 7.03
N CYS A 249 14.80 15.90 7.71
CA CYS A 249 13.47 15.97 7.12
C CYS A 249 12.77 17.25 7.57
N ASN A 250 12.09 17.89 6.63
CA ASN A 250 11.27 19.07 6.90
C ASN A 250 9.79 18.85 6.55
N SER A 251 9.38 17.59 6.44
CA SER A 251 7.97 17.27 6.19
C SER A 251 7.10 17.79 7.33
N GLY A 252 6.04 18.53 6.97
CA GLY A 252 5.17 19.18 7.94
C GLY A 252 5.69 20.52 8.49
N GLY A 253 6.74 21.11 7.89
CA GLY A 253 7.25 22.44 8.23
C GLY A 253 8.08 22.52 9.51
N VAL A 254 8.33 21.40 10.17
CA VAL A 254 9.18 21.33 11.39
C VAL A 254 10.41 20.49 11.08
N PRO A 255 11.62 21.07 11.09
CA PRO A 255 12.86 20.33 10.88
C PRO A 255 13.04 19.23 11.95
N HIS A 256 13.28 18.00 11.50
CA HIS A 256 13.55 16.84 12.35
C HIS A 256 14.40 15.83 11.60
N GLN A 257 14.88 14.82 12.31
CA GLN A 257 15.71 13.76 11.72
C GLN A 257 14.96 12.43 11.70
N HIS A 258 15.23 11.64 10.69
CA HIS A 258 14.83 10.25 10.61
C HIS A 258 16.04 9.35 10.48
N CYS A 259 15.88 8.11 10.94
CA CYS A 259 16.77 7.01 10.65
C CYS A 259 16.02 5.96 9.85
N MET A 260 16.70 5.35 8.89
CA MET A 260 16.09 4.41 7.96
C MET A 260 17.04 3.24 7.70
N ASP A 261 16.56 2.00 7.90
CA ASP A 261 17.23 0.81 7.35
C ASP A 261 16.91 0.70 5.87
N ILE A 262 17.93 0.42 5.07
CA ILE A 262 17.84 0.28 3.62
C ILE A 262 18.44 -1.07 3.21
N MET A 263 17.70 -1.80 2.40
CA MET A 263 18.09 -3.15 1.98
C MET A 263 17.86 -3.37 0.49
N VAL A 264 18.79 -4.08 -0.15
CA VAL A 264 18.56 -4.77 -1.41
C VAL A 264 18.95 -6.22 -1.24
N ALA A 265 17.99 -7.12 -1.36
CA ALA A 265 18.16 -8.55 -1.20
C ALA A 265 17.76 -9.30 -2.47
N GLU A 266 18.45 -10.38 -2.80
CA GLU A 266 18.20 -11.25 -3.95
C GLU A 266 17.82 -12.65 -3.50
N LYS A 267 16.74 -13.17 -4.05
CA LYS A 267 16.32 -14.56 -3.89
C LYS A 267 17.31 -15.47 -4.64
N ARG A 268 17.95 -16.36 -3.91
CA ARG A 268 18.81 -17.41 -4.47
C ARG A 268 18.14 -18.77 -4.31
N SER A 269 18.28 -19.60 -5.33
CA SER A 269 17.84 -21.02 -5.32
C SER A 269 18.69 -21.87 -4.38
#